data_8f75b256e99308d2c1d514b5c88b4bdc
#
_entry.id   8f75b256e99308d2c1d514b5c88b4bdc
#
_cell.length_a   1.000
_cell.length_b   1.000
_cell.length_c   1.000
_cell.angle_alpha   90.00
_cell.angle_beta   90.00
_cell.angle_gamma   90.00
#
_symmetry.space_group_name_H-M   'P 1'
#
loop_
_entity.id
_entity.type
_entity.pdbx_description
1 polymer ?
#
loop_
_entity_poly.entity_id
_entity_poly.type
_entity_poly.pdbx_seq_one_letter_code
_entity_poly.pdbx_strand_id
1 'polypeptide(L)'
;MRHRVKKKHFDRTKEQRMALYRSLLLALIREERIETSLQKAKAVRSMAERLITLAKKGDLASRRRALAILPNRSAIKKLFEDIAPRYEGRNGGYTRILKLPSRRIGDGCELAILELVE
;
A
#
# COMPACT_ATOMS: atom_id res chain seq x y z
N MET A 1 -10.95 -24.17 -15.10
CA MET A 1 -10.97 -23.68 -13.71
C MET A 1 -9.58 -23.21 -13.30
N ARG A 2 -9.50 -22.02 -12.71
CA ARG A 2 -8.22 -21.50 -12.24
C ARG A 2 -7.99 -21.89 -10.79
N HIS A 3 -6.99 -22.71 -10.54
CA HIS A 3 -6.60 -23.11 -9.19
C HIS A 3 -5.39 -22.29 -8.72
N ARG A 4 -5.31 -21.98 -7.43
CA ARG A 4 -4.19 -21.30 -6.78
C ARG A 4 -3.88 -19.93 -7.38
N VAL A 5 -4.91 -19.19 -7.84
CA VAL A 5 -4.74 -17.85 -8.37
C VAL A 5 -4.58 -16.87 -7.21
N LYS A 6 -3.37 -16.33 -7.06
CA LYS A 6 -3.06 -15.37 -5.98
C LYS A 6 -3.32 -13.92 -6.38
N LYS A 7 -3.35 -13.64 -7.69
CA LYS A 7 -3.55 -12.28 -8.19
C LYS A 7 -5.01 -11.88 -8.16
N LYS A 8 -5.29 -10.72 -7.61
CA LYS A 8 -6.63 -10.10 -7.62
C LYS A 8 -6.69 -9.10 -8.76
N HIS A 9 -7.63 -9.28 -9.67
CA HIS A 9 -7.74 -8.45 -10.87
C HIS A 9 -8.69 -7.27 -10.70
N PHE A 10 -9.66 -7.33 -9.78
CA PHE A 10 -10.66 -6.29 -9.54
C PHE A 10 -11.39 -5.86 -10.83
N ASP A 11 -11.62 -6.82 -11.75
CA ASP A 11 -12.26 -6.61 -13.05
C ASP A 11 -11.61 -5.49 -13.87
N ARG A 12 -10.27 -5.37 -13.78
CA ARG A 12 -9.49 -4.32 -14.44
C ARG A 12 -8.37 -4.90 -15.28
N THR A 13 -7.98 -4.15 -16.31
CA THR A 13 -6.76 -4.46 -17.06
C THR A 13 -5.54 -4.29 -16.15
N LYS A 14 -4.39 -4.79 -16.58
CA LYS A 14 -3.14 -4.66 -15.82
C LYS A 14 -2.82 -3.18 -15.54
N GLU A 15 -2.95 -2.32 -16.55
CA GLU A 15 -2.66 -0.89 -16.41
C GLU A 15 -3.62 -0.21 -15.43
N GLN A 16 -4.90 -0.50 -15.54
CA GLN A 16 -5.93 0.04 -14.63
C GLN A 16 -5.70 -0.44 -13.20
N ARG A 17 -5.33 -1.70 -13.04
CA ARG A 17 -5.04 -2.30 -11.74
C ARG A 17 -3.81 -1.65 -11.10
N MET A 18 -2.76 -1.42 -11.88
CA MET A 18 -1.57 -0.74 -11.38
C MET A 18 -1.86 0.71 -11.00
N ALA A 19 -2.70 1.39 -11.77
CA ALA A 19 -3.14 2.75 -11.44
C ALA A 19 -3.91 2.78 -10.12
N LEU A 20 -4.77 1.79 -9.89
CA LEU A 20 -5.49 1.66 -8.62
C LEU A 20 -4.53 1.50 -7.45
N TYR A 21 -3.56 0.61 -7.57
CA TYR A 21 -2.59 0.36 -6.52
C TYR A 21 -1.74 1.60 -6.21
N ARG A 22 -1.31 2.31 -7.25
CA ARG A 22 -0.56 3.56 -7.09
C ARG A 22 -1.37 4.63 -6.37
N SER A 23 -2.64 4.77 -6.71
CA SER A 23 -3.53 5.71 -6.03
C SER A 23 -3.69 5.39 -4.55
N LEU A 24 -3.86 4.12 -4.22
CA LEU A 24 -3.99 3.68 -2.84
C LEU A 24 -2.69 3.87 -2.05
N LEU A 25 -1.55 3.55 -2.67
CA LEU A 25 -0.24 3.76 -2.06
C LEU A 25 0.02 5.25 -1.79
N LEU A 26 -0.30 6.10 -2.76
CA LEU A 26 -0.13 7.53 -2.63
C LEU A 26 -0.96 8.08 -1.47
N ALA A 27 -2.22 7.67 -1.38
CA ALA A 27 -3.10 8.06 -0.29
C ALA A 27 -2.57 7.58 1.06
N LEU A 28 -2.09 6.34 1.12
CA LEU A 28 -1.54 5.77 2.35
C LEU A 28 -0.31 6.54 2.83
N ILE A 29 0.58 6.89 1.92
CA ILE A 29 1.80 7.65 2.29
C ILE A 29 1.43 9.05 2.75
N ARG A 30 0.49 9.71 2.07
CA ARG A 30 0.07 11.07 2.43
C ARG A 30 -0.66 11.15 3.76
N GLU A 31 -1.65 10.27 3.93
CA GLU A 31 -2.55 10.31 5.10
C GLU A 31 -2.13 9.35 6.20
N GLU A 32 -1.25 8.39 5.90
CA GLU A 32 -0.78 7.33 6.80
C GLU A 32 -1.88 6.37 7.24
N ARG A 33 -3.11 6.61 6.84
CA ARG A 33 -4.28 5.81 7.16
C ARG A 33 -5.35 6.02 6.09
N ILE A 34 -5.83 4.93 5.51
CA ILE A 34 -6.89 5.00 4.50
C ILE A 34 -8.00 4.01 4.81
N GLU A 35 -9.22 4.37 4.41
CA GLU A 35 -10.36 3.48 4.46
C GLU A 35 -10.67 3.01 3.05
N THR A 36 -10.74 1.70 2.85
CA THR A 36 -11.01 1.11 1.55
C THR A 36 -11.66 -0.25 1.73
N SER A 37 -11.97 -0.94 0.62
CA SER A 37 -12.48 -2.29 0.73
C SER A 37 -11.42 -3.22 1.30
N LEU A 38 -11.85 -4.25 2.04
CA LEU A 38 -10.94 -5.21 2.65
C LEU A 38 -10.02 -5.86 1.61
N GLN A 39 -10.57 -6.20 0.44
CA GLN A 39 -9.79 -6.86 -0.61
C GLN A 39 -8.72 -5.93 -1.20
N LYS A 40 -9.04 -4.65 -1.40
CA LYS A 40 -8.05 -3.68 -1.88
C LYS A 40 -6.95 -3.45 -0.85
N ALA A 41 -7.33 -3.35 0.43
CA ALA A 41 -6.36 -3.22 1.51
C ALA A 41 -5.39 -4.39 1.54
N LYS A 42 -5.89 -5.61 1.43
CA LYS A 42 -5.03 -6.81 1.38
C LYS A 42 -4.11 -6.83 0.18
N ALA A 43 -4.61 -6.39 -1.00
CA ALA A 43 -3.80 -6.39 -2.22
C ALA A 43 -2.66 -5.36 -2.16
N VAL A 44 -2.92 -4.19 -1.59
CA VAL A 44 -1.95 -3.08 -1.56
C VAL A 44 -0.94 -3.23 -0.41
N ARG A 45 -1.32 -3.92 0.66
CA ARG A 45 -0.48 -4.06 1.85
C ARG A 45 0.94 -4.54 1.54
N SER A 46 1.07 -5.58 0.73
CA SER A 46 2.38 -6.14 0.40
C SER A 46 3.26 -5.14 -0.37
N MET A 47 2.65 -4.37 -1.28
CA MET A 47 3.38 -3.33 -2.02
C MET A 47 3.83 -2.20 -1.10
N ALA A 48 2.97 -1.79 -0.17
CA ALA A 48 3.30 -0.76 0.81
C ALA A 48 4.48 -1.18 1.68
N GLU A 49 4.47 -2.42 2.14
CA GLU A 49 5.57 -2.93 2.97
C GLU A 49 6.88 -3.04 2.19
N ARG A 50 6.83 -3.43 0.92
CA ARG A 50 8.02 -3.44 0.06
C ARG A 50 8.60 -2.05 -0.14
N LEU A 51 7.75 -1.05 -0.32
CA LEU A 51 8.20 0.34 -0.45
C LEU A 51 8.89 0.82 0.83
N ILE A 52 8.35 0.51 1.98
CA ILE A 52 8.96 0.87 3.25
C ILE A 52 10.30 0.17 3.43
N THR A 53 10.40 -1.11 3.07
CA THR A 53 11.66 -1.85 3.12
C THR A 53 12.72 -1.23 2.22
N LEU A 54 12.36 -0.83 1.00
CA LEU A 54 13.26 -0.11 0.10
C LEU A 54 13.70 1.22 0.69
N ALA A 55 12.77 1.95 1.28
CA ALA A 55 13.06 3.25 1.89
C ALA A 55 14.01 3.13 3.08
N LYS A 56 13.94 2.03 3.82
CA LYS A 56 14.84 1.77 4.94
C LYS A 56 16.28 1.60 4.50
N LYS A 57 16.53 1.09 3.30
CA LYS A 57 17.88 0.99 2.75
C LYS A 57 18.47 2.37 2.47
N GLY A 58 17.64 3.31 2.05
CA GLY A 58 18.02 4.72 1.93
C GLY A 58 19.00 5.08 0.83
N ASP A 59 19.47 4.12 0.04
CA ASP A 59 20.44 4.42 -1.01
C ASP A 59 19.78 4.94 -2.29
N LEU A 60 20.59 5.44 -3.21
CA LEU A 60 20.08 6.01 -4.46
C LEU A 60 19.39 4.96 -5.33
N ALA A 61 19.92 3.74 -5.36
CA ALA A 61 19.33 2.65 -6.14
C ALA A 61 17.95 2.28 -5.61
N SER A 62 17.78 2.21 -4.29
CA SER A 62 16.48 1.95 -3.66
C SER A 62 15.49 3.07 -3.95
N ARG A 63 15.94 4.32 -3.93
CA ARG A 63 15.08 5.48 -4.23
C ARG A 63 14.60 5.43 -5.68
N ARG A 64 15.46 5.07 -6.61
CA ARG A 64 15.08 4.90 -8.03
C ARG A 64 14.07 3.77 -8.21
N ARG A 65 14.23 2.66 -7.51
CA ARG A 65 13.29 1.54 -7.55
C ARG A 65 11.91 1.95 -6.98
N ALA A 66 11.91 2.68 -5.89
CA ALA A 66 10.67 3.18 -5.28
C ALA A 66 9.94 4.14 -6.24
N LEU A 67 10.67 5.03 -6.91
CA LEU A 67 10.08 5.93 -7.91
C LEU A 67 9.50 5.18 -9.11
N ALA A 68 10.10 4.04 -9.49
CA ALA A 68 9.55 3.20 -10.56
C ALA A 68 8.22 2.57 -10.16
N ILE A 69 8.07 2.19 -8.89
CA ILE A 69 6.82 1.63 -8.37
C ILE A 69 5.77 2.72 -8.18
N LEU A 70 6.15 3.84 -7.57
CA LEU A 70 5.26 4.97 -7.30
C LEU A 70 5.90 6.26 -7.83
N PRO A 71 5.59 6.67 -9.07
CA PRO A 71 6.23 7.83 -9.70
C PRO A 71 5.66 9.15 -9.16
N ASN A 72 5.94 9.46 -7.91
CA ASN A 72 5.55 10.71 -7.27
C ASN A 72 6.65 11.14 -6.32
N ARG A 73 7.38 12.20 -6.71
CA ARG A 73 8.54 12.65 -5.96
C ARG A 73 8.23 13.09 -4.53
N SER A 74 7.13 13.81 -4.32
CA SER A 74 6.77 14.27 -2.98
C SER A 74 6.43 13.13 -2.04
N ALA A 75 5.71 12.12 -2.54
CA ALA A 75 5.38 10.94 -1.76
C ALA A 75 6.64 10.13 -1.42
N ILE A 76 7.55 9.95 -2.38
CA ILE A 76 8.79 9.22 -2.16
C ILE A 76 9.69 9.99 -1.19
N LYS A 77 9.73 11.31 -1.28
CA LYS A 77 10.48 12.13 -0.33
C LYS A 77 9.96 11.92 1.10
N LYS A 78 8.64 11.96 1.29
CA LYS A 78 8.04 11.70 2.60
C LYS A 78 8.35 10.30 3.09
N LEU A 79 8.27 9.31 2.20
CA LEU A 79 8.55 7.91 2.53
C LEU A 79 9.98 7.72 3.03
N PHE A 80 10.97 8.29 2.36
CA PHE A 80 12.38 8.13 2.72
C PHE A 80 12.81 8.98 3.91
N GLU A 81 12.29 10.21 4.02
CA GLU A 81 12.74 11.18 5.04
C GLU A 81 11.94 11.11 6.34
N ASP A 82 10.65 10.76 6.27
CA ASP A 82 9.76 10.77 7.44
C ASP A 82 9.34 9.37 7.87
N ILE A 83 8.81 8.57 6.96
CA ILE A 83 8.21 7.27 7.30
C ILE A 83 9.28 6.21 7.60
N ALA A 84 10.27 6.04 6.71
CA ALA A 84 11.27 5.00 6.86
C ALA A 84 12.08 5.10 8.17
N PRO A 85 12.50 6.29 8.63
CA PRO A 85 13.21 6.39 9.90
C PRO A 85 12.43 5.87 11.11
N ARG A 86 11.10 5.90 11.07
CA ARG A 86 10.27 5.39 12.16
C ARG A 86 10.41 3.87 12.34
N TYR A 87 10.82 3.16 11.29
CA TYR A 87 10.82 1.70 11.25
C TYR A 87 12.22 1.08 11.20
N GLU A 88 13.26 1.83 11.48
CA GLU A 88 14.64 1.32 11.41
C GLU A 88 14.85 0.03 12.20
N GLY A 89 14.30 -0.05 13.41
CA GLY A 89 14.42 -1.21 14.26
C GLY A 89 13.39 -2.31 14.03
N ARG A 90 12.54 -2.17 13.03
CA ARG A 90 11.44 -3.10 12.79
C ARG A 90 11.66 -3.87 11.48
N ASN A 91 11.60 -5.18 11.56
CA ASN A 91 11.79 -6.07 10.41
C ASN A 91 10.43 -6.53 9.87
N GLY A 92 9.80 -5.74 9.00
CA GLY A 92 8.49 -6.04 8.46
C GLY A 92 7.34 -5.63 9.38
N GLY A 93 6.12 -5.93 8.97
CA GLY A 93 4.94 -5.62 9.77
C GLY A 93 4.71 -4.13 9.98
N TYR A 94 4.99 -3.31 8.97
CA TYR A 94 4.86 -1.85 9.07
C TYR A 94 3.43 -1.35 8.96
N THR A 95 2.53 -2.19 8.48
CA THR A 95 1.13 -1.84 8.24
C THR A 95 0.22 -2.81 8.96
N ARG A 96 -1.01 -2.37 9.20
CA ARG A 96 -2.05 -3.25 9.73
C ARG A 96 -3.38 -2.95 9.06
N ILE A 97 -4.24 -3.95 9.01
CA ILE A 97 -5.58 -3.85 8.46
C ILE A 97 -6.57 -4.04 9.61
N LEU A 98 -7.45 -3.06 9.79
CA LEU A 98 -8.52 -3.10 10.79
C LEU A 98 -9.85 -3.23 10.05
N LYS A 99 -10.55 -4.33 10.26
CA LYS A 99 -11.88 -4.54 9.65
C LYS A 99 -12.89 -3.65 10.33
N LEU A 100 -13.70 -2.97 9.52
CA LEU A 100 -14.80 -2.16 10.04
C LEU A 100 -16.04 -3.02 10.28
N PRO A 101 -16.84 -2.72 11.33
CA PRO A 101 -18.02 -3.54 11.64
C PRO A 101 -19.16 -3.36 10.64
N SER A 102 -19.26 -2.21 9.99
CA SER A 102 -20.31 -1.92 9.01
C SER A 102 -19.82 -2.14 7.59
N ARG A 103 -20.77 -2.54 6.73
CA ARG A 103 -20.48 -2.72 5.30
C ARG A 103 -20.94 -1.51 4.53
N ARG A 104 -20.35 -1.31 3.33
CA ARG A 104 -20.73 -0.20 2.47
C ARG A 104 -22.16 -0.38 1.97
N ILE A 105 -22.96 0.70 2.02
CA ILE A 105 -24.32 0.71 1.52
C ILE A 105 -24.29 0.56 -0.01
N GLY A 106 -25.15 -0.29 -0.54
CA GLY A 106 -25.26 -0.55 -1.97
C GLY A 106 -24.77 -1.93 -2.34
N ASP A 107 -23.45 -2.17 -2.31
CA ASP A 107 -22.85 -3.44 -2.70
C ASP A 107 -22.54 -4.38 -1.52
N GLY A 108 -22.73 -3.93 -0.29
CA GLY A 108 -22.43 -4.74 0.89
C GLY A 108 -20.96 -5.07 1.07
N CYS A 109 -20.08 -4.32 0.44
CA CYS A 109 -18.63 -4.55 0.49
C CYS A 109 -18.09 -4.40 1.90
N GLU A 110 -17.26 -5.34 2.33
CA GLU A 110 -16.54 -5.22 3.60
C GLU A 110 -15.53 -4.10 3.50
N LEU A 111 -15.54 -3.21 4.49
CA LEU A 111 -14.63 -2.08 4.57
C LEU A 111 -13.54 -2.36 5.61
N ALA A 112 -12.39 -1.79 5.39
CA ALA A 112 -11.27 -1.90 6.31
C ALA A 112 -10.44 -0.62 6.30
N ILE A 113 -9.69 -0.44 7.36
CA ILE A 113 -8.69 0.63 7.45
C ILE A 113 -7.33 -0.01 7.28
N LEU A 114 -6.56 0.49 6.33
CA LEU A 114 -5.15 0.17 6.16
C LEU A 114 -4.36 1.34 6.73
N GLU A 115 -3.51 1.07 7.70
CA GLU A 115 -2.74 2.13 8.36
C GLU A 115 -1.32 1.72 8.64
N LEU A 116 -0.45 2.72 8.77
CA LEU A 116 0.92 2.51 9.21
C LEU A 116 0.93 2.32 10.71
N VAL A 117 1.68 1.32 11.17
CA VAL A 117 1.81 1.02 12.60
C VAL A 117 2.71 2.07 13.25
N GLU A 118 2.35 2.50 14.42
CA GLU A 118 3.19 3.41 15.20
C GLU A 118 4.33 2.69 15.92
#